data_8ea17b2df20b23c60d0e2ed782ef8d8f
#
_entry.id   8ea17b2df20b23c60d0e2ed782ef8d8f
#
_cell.length_a   1.000
_cell.length_b   1.000
_cell.length_c   1.000
_cell.angle_alpha   90.00
_cell.angle_beta   90.00
_cell.angle_gamma   90.00
#
_symmetry.space_group_name_H-M   'P 1'
#
loop_
_entity.id
_entity.type
_entity.pdbx_description
1 polymer ?
#
loop_
_entity_poly.entity_id
_entity_poly.type
_entity_poly.pdbx_seq_one_letter_code
_entity_poly.pdbx_strand_id
1 'polypeptide(L)'
;MLAEHVLGRSRAWLLAHDTDPVEPAHEAAWRQLAARRLAGEPMAYLLGGREFMGHWFALTPDVLIPRPDTELLVETALHWLQGRVAPRVLDLGTGSGAIAVSVALGCPQAQVTATDLSAAALAVAEGNAQRLGARVRCLAGDWYEALPAQDRYDLIVSNPPYIAREDAHLAQGDLRFEPRGALTDENDGLAALARIAGGAPGRLLPGGAIWMEHGWDQAEAARALLRQAGLREVHSRRDLAGIERISGGYL
;
A
#
# COMPACT_ATOMS: atom_id res chain seq x y z
N MET A 1 12.77 -11.00 16.57
CA MET A 1 12.27 -11.12 15.18
C MET A 1 13.12 -12.08 14.34
N LEU A 2 14.41 -11.80 13.99
CA LEU A 2 15.19 -12.75 13.15
C LEU A 2 15.35 -14.13 13.77
N ALA A 3 15.65 -14.23 15.07
CA ALA A 3 15.74 -15.52 15.77
C ALA A 3 14.38 -16.25 15.81
N GLU A 4 13.29 -15.52 16.02
CA GLU A 4 11.94 -16.09 15.97
C GLU A 4 11.63 -16.66 14.58
N HIS A 5 12.02 -15.94 13.53
CA HIS A 5 11.82 -16.36 12.14
C HIS A 5 12.62 -17.63 11.81
N VAL A 6 13.92 -17.64 12.15
CA VAL A 6 14.82 -18.77 11.83
C VAL A 6 14.47 -20.02 12.62
N LEU A 7 14.13 -19.87 13.91
CA LEU A 7 13.84 -20.98 14.80
C LEU A 7 12.36 -21.42 14.79
N GLY A 8 11.46 -20.62 14.19
CA GLY A 8 10.03 -20.87 14.23
C GLY A 8 9.46 -20.89 15.66
N ARG A 9 10.04 -20.11 16.57
CA ARG A 9 9.69 -20.06 17.99
C ARG A 9 9.32 -18.66 18.42
N SER A 10 8.41 -18.54 19.39
CA SER A 10 8.00 -17.24 19.93
C SER A 10 9.11 -16.58 20.74
N ARG A 11 9.05 -15.25 20.89
CA ARG A 11 9.97 -14.49 21.74
C ARG A 11 9.99 -15.00 23.18
N ALA A 12 8.83 -15.36 23.73
CA ALA A 12 8.74 -15.91 25.09
C ALA A 12 9.51 -17.24 25.22
N TRP A 13 9.39 -18.10 24.20
CA TRP A 13 10.15 -19.35 24.16
C TRP A 13 11.66 -19.09 24.14
N LEU A 14 12.12 -18.16 23.28
CA LEU A 14 13.53 -17.79 23.17
C LEU A 14 14.11 -17.26 24.49
N LEU A 15 13.33 -16.48 25.23
CA LEU A 15 13.76 -15.97 26.56
C LEU A 15 13.83 -17.06 27.62
N ALA A 16 13.00 -18.10 27.52
CA ALA A 16 13.03 -19.23 28.47
C ALA A 16 14.12 -20.26 28.15
N HIS A 17 14.70 -20.22 26.94
CA HIS A 17 15.68 -21.19 26.42
C HIS A 17 16.95 -20.47 25.92
N ASP A 18 17.32 -19.37 26.56
CA ASP A 18 18.44 -18.51 26.13
C ASP A 18 19.81 -19.14 26.26
N THR A 19 19.92 -20.22 27.08
CA THR A 19 21.16 -21.00 27.30
C THR A 19 21.18 -22.29 26.49
N ASP A 20 20.10 -22.63 25.77
CA ASP A 20 20.06 -23.87 25.03
C ASP A 20 20.98 -23.80 23.78
N PRO A 21 21.64 -24.91 23.41
CA PRO A 21 22.44 -24.93 22.20
C PRO A 21 21.58 -24.76 20.95
N VAL A 22 22.06 -23.93 20.00
CA VAL A 22 21.42 -23.72 18.70
C VAL A 22 22.04 -24.65 17.66
N GLU A 23 21.23 -25.28 16.85
CA GLU A 23 21.71 -26.11 15.74
C GLU A 23 22.55 -25.27 14.77
N PRO A 24 23.71 -25.80 14.26
CA PRO A 24 24.60 -25.06 13.37
C PRO A 24 23.91 -24.49 12.11
N ALA A 25 22.90 -25.18 11.58
CA ALA A 25 22.13 -24.71 10.43
C ALA A 25 21.32 -23.45 10.76
N HIS A 26 20.67 -23.40 11.91
CA HIS A 26 19.91 -22.23 12.37
C HIS A 26 20.85 -21.06 12.71
N GLU A 27 22.00 -21.35 13.34
CA GLU A 27 23.01 -20.32 13.60
C GLU A 27 23.51 -19.67 12.30
N ALA A 28 23.84 -20.49 11.29
CA ALA A 28 24.29 -20.01 9.99
C ALA A 28 23.20 -19.16 9.29
N ALA A 29 21.95 -19.62 9.27
CA ALA A 29 20.82 -18.88 8.71
C ALA A 29 20.61 -17.54 9.44
N TRP A 30 20.65 -17.54 10.76
CA TRP A 30 20.52 -16.31 11.54
C TRP A 30 21.66 -15.32 11.25
N ARG A 31 22.91 -15.79 11.20
CA ARG A 31 24.09 -14.97 10.89
C ARG A 31 23.96 -14.33 9.49
N GLN A 32 23.47 -15.08 8.51
CA GLN A 32 23.25 -14.57 7.15
C GLN A 32 22.20 -13.44 7.15
N LEU A 33 21.04 -13.64 7.79
CA LEU A 33 20.02 -12.61 7.89
C LEU A 33 20.49 -11.40 8.71
N ALA A 34 21.22 -11.62 9.78
CA ALA A 34 21.80 -10.55 10.59
C ALA A 34 22.81 -9.71 9.78
N ALA A 35 23.65 -10.32 8.96
CA ALA A 35 24.58 -9.61 8.09
C ALA A 35 23.85 -8.76 7.05
N ARG A 36 22.79 -9.28 6.43
CA ARG A 36 21.93 -8.51 5.51
C ARG A 36 21.26 -7.33 6.23
N ARG A 37 20.74 -7.52 7.46
CA ARG A 37 20.17 -6.42 8.25
C ARG A 37 21.21 -5.38 8.62
N LEU A 38 22.44 -5.76 8.99
CA LEU A 38 23.54 -4.84 9.26
C LEU A 38 23.94 -4.03 8.02
N ALA A 39 23.78 -4.60 6.80
CA ALA A 39 23.93 -3.89 5.54
C ALA A 39 22.75 -2.93 5.25
N GLY A 40 21.70 -2.95 6.10
CA GLY A 40 20.56 -2.04 6.06
C GLY A 40 19.30 -2.60 5.41
N GLU A 41 19.30 -3.86 4.96
CA GLU A 41 18.14 -4.45 4.29
C GLU A 41 16.92 -4.46 5.22
N PRO A 42 15.71 -4.07 4.72
CA PRO A 42 14.49 -3.97 5.51
C PRO A 42 14.11 -5.30 6.17
N MET A 43 13.69 -5.23 7.45
CA MET A 43 13.21 -6.41 8.17
C MET A 43 12.06 -7.11 7.43
N ALA A 44 11.18 -6.36 6.78
CA ALA A 44 10.06 -6.91 6.04
C ALA A 44 10.51 -7.81 4.87
N TYR A 45 11.59 -7.46 4.18
CA TYR A 45 12.15 -8.30 3.12
C TYR A 45 12.91 -9.51 3.68
N LEU A 46 13.61 -9.33 4.80
CA LEU A 46 14.30 -10.44 5.46
C LEU A 46 13.34 -11.50 6.02
N LEU A 47 12.19 -11.07 6.51
CA LEU A 47 11.13 -11.95 7.02
C LEU A 47 10.19 -12.45 5.91
N GLY A 48 10.32 -11.92 4.68
CA GLY A 48 9.46 -12.24 3.55
C GLY A 48 8.05 -11.64 3.65
N GLY A 49 7.83 -10.68 4.56
CA GLY A 49 6.52 -10.06 4.70
C GLY A 49 6.40 -9.13 5.90
N ARG A 50 5.21 -8.53 6.00
CA ARG A 50 4.83 -7.62 7.09
C ARG A 50 3.33 -7.75 7.40
N GLU A 51 2.98 -7.55 8.63
CA GLU A 51 1.59 -7.40 9.05
C GLU A 51 1.05 -6.01 8.63
N PHE A 52 -0.19 -5.97 8.12
CA PHE A 52 -0.95 -4.79 7.77
C PHE A 52 -2.45 -5.10 7.90
N MET A 53 -3.23 -4.25 8.58
CA MET A 53 -4.65 -4.44 8.84
C MET A 53 -4.99 -5.81 9.47
N GLY A 54 -4.12 -6.34 10.35
CA GLY A 54 -4.30 -7.65 11.00
C GLY A 54 -3.97 -8.85 10.12
N HIS A 55 -3.46 -8.66 8.90
CA HIS A 55 -3.12 -9.73 7.96
C HIS A 55 -1.64 -9.71 7.60
N TRP A 56 -1.04 -10.89 7.43
CA TRP A 56 0.34 -10.99 6.99
C TRP A 56 0.43 -10.89 5.45
N PHE A 57 1.06 -9.84 4.94
CA PHE A 57 1.35 -9.66 3.52
C PHE A 57 2.75 -10.15 3.18
N ALA A 58 2.85 -11.07 2.21
CA ALA A 58 4.13 -11.45 1.63
C ALA A 58 4.70 -10.27 0.82
N LEU A 59 6.00 -10.05 0.93
CA LEU A 59 6.68 -8.93 0.30
C LEU A 59 7.97 -9.38 -0.36
N THR A 60 8.26 -8.77 -1.51
CA THR A 60 9.53 -8.87 -2.23
C THR A 60 10.11 -7.47 -2.45
N PRO A 61 11.38 -7.34 -2.86
CA PRO A 61 11.94 -6.04 -3.25
C PRO A 61 11.24 -5.35 -4.44
N ASP A 62 10.25 -6.00 -5.06
CA ASP A 62 9.48 -5.43 -6.17
C ASP A 62 8.32 -4.54 -5.73
N VAL A 63 8.01 -4.50 -4.42
CA VAL A 63 6.86 -3.76 -3.88
C VAL A 63 7.23 -2.89 -2.69
N LEU A 64 6.51 -1.78 -2.53
CA LEU A 64 6.56 -0.95 -1.33
C LEU A 64 6.19 -1.79 -0.09
N ILE A 65 6.93 -1.62 0.98
CA ILE A 65 6.57 -2.19 2.29
C ILE A 65 5.37 -1.41 2.82
N PRO A 66 4.21 -2.01 3.10
CA PRO A 66 3.03 -1.31 3.61
C PRO A 66 3.36 -0.47 4.86
N ARG A 67 2.86 0.77 4.90
CA ARG A 67 3.09 1.69 6.02
C ARG A 67 1.89 1.71 6.97
N PRO A 68 2.10 1.86 8.28
CA PRO A 68 0.97 1.99 9.21
C PRO A 68 0.04 3.16 8.86
N ASP A 69 0.58 4.28 8.35
CA ASP A 69 -0.21 5.44 7.96
C ASP A 69 -1.22 5.13 6.84
N THR A 70 -0.91 4.16 5.97
CA THR A 70 -1.80 3.69 4.90
C THR A 70 -3.04 2.96 5.43
N GLU A 71 -3.02 2.47 6.68
CA GLU A 71 -4.20 1.86 7.31
C GLU A 71 -5.37 2.86 7.41
N LEU A 72 -5.07 4.15 7.61
CA LEU A 72 -6.09 5.22 7.59
C LEU A 72 -6.87 5.27 6.26
N LEU A 73 -6.19 5.02 5.14
CA LEU A 73 -6.84 4.97 3.82
C LEU A 73 -7.79 3.78 3.72
N VAL A 74 -7.38 2.61 4.20
CA VAL A 74 -8.22 1.40 4.22
C VAL A 74 -9.42 1.58 5.16
N GLU A 75 -9.20 2.10 6.38
CA GLU A 75 -10.29 2.39 7.32
C GLU A 75 -11.30 3.38 6.75
N THR A 76 -10.81 4.43 6.07
CA THR A 76 -11.65 5.41 5.39
C THR A 76 -12.48 4.77 4.29
N ALA A 77 -11.86 3.91 3.48
CA ALA A 77 -12.54 3.15 2.43
C ALA A 77 -13.63 2.24 3.02
N LEU A 78 -13.29 1.43 4.01
CA LEU A 78 -14.23 0.52 4.66
C LEU A 78 -15.40 1.25 5.33
N HIS A 79 -15.15 2.38 5.99
CA HIS A 79 -16.19 3.22 6.56
C HIS A 79 -17.15 3.74 5.49
N TRP A 80 -16.62 4.23 4.37
CA TRP A 80 -17.43 4.74 3.25
C TRP A 80 -18.26 3.66 2.57
N LEU A 81 -17.75 2.40 2.54
CA LEU A 81 -18.44 1.25 1.95
C LEU A 81 -19.57 0.68 2.81
N GLN A 82 -19.70 1.08 4.08
CA GLN A 82 -20.74 0.58 4.99
C GLN A 82 -22.14 0.78 4.42
N GLY A 83 -22.95 -0.29 4.42
CA GLY A 83 -24.32 -0.28 3.94
C GLY A 83 -24.50 -0.24 2.43
N ARG A 84 -23.43 -0.20 1.63
CA ARG A 84 -23.50 -0.24 0.16
C ARG A 84 -23.61 -1.69 -0.34
N VAL A 85 -24.43 -1.90 -1.35
CA VAL A 85 -24.65 -3.23 -1.95
C VAL A 85 -23.71 -3.42 -3.13
N ALA A 86 -22.83 -4.43 -3.06
CA ALA A 86 -21.88 -4.81 -4.09
C ALA A 86 -21.10 -3.63 -4.71
N PRO A 87 -20.48 -2.75 -3.88
CA PRO A 87 -19.80 -1.55 -4.37
C PRO A 87 -18.57 -1.94 -5.21
N ARG A 88 -18.30 -1.14 -6.24
CA ARG A 88 -17.15 -1.29 -7.13
C ARG A 88 -16.01 -0.41 -6.63
N VAL A 89 -14.90 -1.02 -6.27
CA VAL A 89 -13.72 -0.32 -5.73
C VAL A 89 -12.54 -0.46 -6.67
N LEU A 90 -11.81 0.62 -6.87
CA LEU A 90 -10.57 0.66 -7.64
C LEU A 90 -9.40 1.07 -6.75
N ASP A 91 -8.34 0.26 -6.73
CA ASP A 91 -7.05 0.57 -6.12
C ASP A 91 -6.03 0.82 -7.23
N LEU A 92 -5.47 2.03 -7.29
CA LEU A 92 -4.51 2.45 -8.30
C LEU A 92 -3.09 2.43 -7.73
N GLY A 93 -2.17 1.71 -8.38
CA GLY A 93 -0.82 1.50 -7.90
C GLY A 93 -0.80 0.56 -6.68
N THR A 94 -1.39 -0.62 -6.84
CA THR A 94 -1.70 -1.53 -5.73
C THR A 94 -0.48 -2.10 -5.00
N GLY A 95 0.71 -2.12 -5.64
CA GLY A 95 1.93 -2.65 -5.06
C GLY A 95 1.78 -4.09 -4.58
N SER A 96 1.91 -4.33 -3.29
CA SER A 96 1.72 -5.65 -2.66
C SER A 96 0.27 -6.09 -2.56
N GLY A 97 -0.69 -5.27 -2.99
CA GLY A 97 -2.11 -5.50 -2.81
C GLY A 97 -2.64 -5.11 -1.43
N ALA A 98 -1.84 -4.44 -0.61
CA ALA A 98 -2.18 -4.19 0.80
C ALA A 98 -3.55 -3.49 0.96
N ILE A 99 -3.83 -2.45 0.16
CA ILE A 99 -5.11 -1.73 0.20
C ILE A 99 -6.24 -2.58 -0.41
N ALA A 100 -6.07 -3.04 -1.66
CA ALA A 100 -7.09 -3.79 -2.38
C ALA A 100 -7.55 -5.05 -1.64
N VAL A 101 -6.58 -5.84 -1.14
CA VAL A 101 -6.85 -7.08 -0.41
C VAL A 101 -7.53 -6.79 0.92
N SER A 102 -7.06 -5.79 1.69
CA SER A 102 -7.68 -5.42 2.97
C SER A 102 -9.11 -4.92 2.79
N VAL A 103 -9.38 -4.14 1.73
CA VAL A 103 -10.75 -3.71 1.39
C VAL A 103 -11.62 -4.90 1.00
N ALA A 104 -11.11 -5.85 0.18
CA ALA A 104 -11.86 -7.04 -0.21
C ALA A 104 -12.18 -7.95 0.98
N LEU A 105 -11.28 -8.07 1.97
CA LEU A 105 -11.51 -8.83 3.20
C LEU A 105 -12.49 -8.14 4.15
N GLY A 106 -12.36 -6.83 4.31
CA GLY A 106 -13.23 -6.03 5.19
C GLY A 106 -14.64 -5.77 4.61
N CYS A 107 -14.80 -5.87 3.27
CA CYS A 107 -16.07 -5.72 2.58
C CYS A 107 -16.24 -6.83 1.53
N PRO A 108 -16.59 -8.09 1.93
CA PRO A 108 -16.59 -9.25 1.03
C PRO A 108 -17.55 -9.15 -0.16
N GLN A 109 -18.55 -8.28 -0.10
CA GLN A 109 -19.48 -7.98 -1.20
C GLN A 109 -18.91 -6.97 -2.21
N ALA A 110 -17.79 -6.29 -1.92
CA ALA A 110 -17.16 -5.35 -2.83
C ALA A 110 -16.56 -6.07 -4.05
N GLN A 111 -16.69 -5.41 -5.22
CA GLN A 111 -16.02 -5.81 -6.44
C GLN A 111 -14.73 -4.98 -6.57
N VAL A 112 -13.62 -5.54 -6.09
CA VAL A 112 -12.34 -4.83 -6.03
C VAL A 112 -11.54 -5.09 -7.30
N THR A 113 -11.13 -4.01 -7.96
CA THR A 113 -10.17 -3.99 -9.06
C THR A 113 -8.90 -3.28 -8.58
N ALA A 114 -7.75 -3.84 -8.88
CA ALA A 114 -6.44 -3.29 -8.56
C ALA A 114 -5.62 -3.12 -9.83
N THR A 115 -4.90 -2.01 -9.98
CA THR A 115 -4.02 -1.78 -11.12
C THR A 115 -2.60 -1.49 -10.65
N ASP A 116 -1.62 -1.91 -11.43
CA ASP A 116 -0.22 -1.53 -11.24
C ASP A 116 0.52 -1.56 -12.59
N LEU A 117 1.50 -0.68 -12.73
CA LEU A 117 2.37 -0.67 -13.90
C LEU A 117 3.36 -1.83 -13.88
N SER A 118 3.77 -2.26 -12.67
CA SER A 118 4.74 -3.35 -12.46
C SER A 118 4.03 -4.72 -12.47
N ALA A 119 4.34 -5.54 -13.45
CA ALA A 119 3.87 -6.94 -13.48
C ALA A 119 4.39 -7.75 -12.28
N ALA A 120 5.59 -7.43 -11.77
CA ALA A 120 6.14 -8.07 -10.57
C ALA A 120 5.33 -7.70 -9.31
N ALA A 121 4.93 -6.44 -9.18
CA ALA A 121 4.05 -5.99 -8.09
C ALA A 121 2.69 -6.70 -8.16
N LEU A 122 2.08 -6.80 -9.34
CA LEU A 122 0.82 -7.52 -9.52
C LEU A 122 0.92 -8.99 -9.15
N ALA A 123 2.03 -9.66 -9.48
CA ALA A 123 2.24 -11.05 -9.06
C ALA A 123 2.27 -11.20 -7.53
N VAL A 124 2.87 -10.24 -6.81
CA VAL A 124 2.85 -10.20 -5.35
C VAL A 124 1.43 -9.94 -4.82
N ALA A 125 0.70 -8.98 -5.40
CA ALA A 125 -0.69 -8.67 -5.02
C ALA A 125 -1.62 -9.86 -5.23
N GLU A 126 -1.54 -10.54 -6.37
CA GLU A 126 -2.32 -11.75 -6.68
C GLU A 126 -1.99 -12.89 -5.71
N GLY A 127 -0.71 -13.11 -5.41
CA GLY A 127 -0.27 -14.10 -4.43
C GLY A 127 -0.81 -13.80 -3.03
N ASN A 128 -0.83 -12.55 -2.61
CA ASN A 128 -1.42 -12.11 -1.34
C ASN A 128 -2.94 -12.29 -1.33
N ALA A 129 -3.63 -11.88 -2.40
CA ALA A 129 -5.07 -12.06 -2.53
C ALA A 129 -5.46 -13.54 -2.46
N GLN A 130 -4.78 -14.41 -3.18
CA GLN A 130 -5.02 -15.84 -3.17
C GLN A 130 -4.78 -16.46 -1.78
N ARG A 131 -3.65 -16.15 -1.16
CA ARG A 131 -3.27 -16.70 0.16
C ARG A 131 -4.21 -16.26 1.27
N LEU A 132 -4.73 -15.04 1.20
CA LEU A 132 -5.66 -14.49 2.19
C LEU A 132 -7.14 -14.75 1.84
N GLY A 133 -7.44 -15.35 0.68
CA GLY A 133 -8.81 -15.65 0.25
C GLY A 133 -9.60 -14.42 -0.20
N ALA A 134 -8.93 -13.33 -0.57
CA ALA A 134 -9.54 -12.11 -1.07
C ALA A 134 -9.84 -12.21 -2.58
N ARG A 135 -10.95 -11.61 -3.02
CA ARG A 135 -11.32 -11.53 -4.44
C ARG A 135 -10.92 -10.17 -4.99
N VAL A 136 -9.81 -10.11 -5.70
CA VAL A 136 -9.30 -8.89 -6.34
C VAL A 136 -9.03 -9.18 -7.81
N ARG A 137 -9.53 -8.32 -8.70
CA ARG A 137 -9.21 -8.35 -10.13
C ARG A 137 -7.99 -7.48 -10.38
N CYS A 138 -6.84 -8.08 -10.68
CA CYS A 138 -5.60 -7.37 -10.98
C CYS A 138 -5.47 -7.10 -12.48
N LEU A 139 -5.05 -5.90 -12.86
CA LEU A 139 -4.86 -5.45 -14.24
C LEU A 139 -3.53 -4.69 -14.38
N ALA A 140 -2.72 -5.11 -15.35
CA ALA A 140 -1.47 -4.42 -15.65
C ALA A 140 -1.70 -3.17 -16.51
N GLY A 141 -1.10 -2.05 -16.12
CA GLY A 141 -1.11 -0.82 -16.91
C GLY A 141 -0.99 0.43 -16.06
N ASP A 142 -0.85 1.55 -16.75
CA ASP A 142 -0.58 2.86 -16.15
C ASP A 142 -1.88 3.51 -15.68
N TRP A 143 -2.12 3.49 -14.37
CA TRP A 143 -3.30 4.04 -13.69
C TRP A 143 -4.61 3.59 -14.36
N TYR A 144 -5.35 4.51 -14.95
CA TYR A 144 -6.65 4.28 -15.59
C TYR A 144 -6.57 3.63 -16.97
N GLU A 145 -5.38 3.60 -17.59
CA GLU A 145 -5.19 3.01 -18.93
C GLU A 145 -5.35 1.47 -18.92
N ALA A 146 -5.11 0.85 -17.76
CA ALA A 146 -5.35 -0.58 -17.56
C ALA A 146 -6.84 -0.96 -17.65
N LEU A 147 -7.75 0.01 -17.52
CA LEU A 147 -9.17 -0.26 -17.31
C LEU A 147 -9.95 -0.24 -18.64
N PRO A 148 -10.91 -1.15 -18.84
CA PRO A 148 -11.91 -1.02 -19.90
C PRO A 148 -12.58 0.33 -19.86
N ALA A 149 -12.88 0.91 -21.03
CA ALA A 149 -13.40 2.28 -21.15
C ALA A 149 -14.73 2.50 -20.40
N GLN A 150 -15.55 1.46 -20.31
CA GLN A 150 -16.87 1.49 -19.67
C GLN A 150 -16.83 1.31 -18.14
N ASP A 151 -15.70 0.88 -17.56
CA ASP A 151 -15.64 0.60 -16.13
C ASP A 151 -15.76 1.89 -15.31
N ARG A 152 -16.66 1.86 -14.34
CA ARG A 152 -16.91 2.93 -13.37
C ARG A 152 -16.95 2.35 -11.97
N TYR A 153 -16.60 3.18 -10.99
CA TYR A 153 -16.39 2.76 -9.61
C TYR A 153 -17.16 3.65 -8.63
N ASP A 154 -17.58 3.06 -7.54
CA ASP A 154 -18.14 3.77 -6.40
C ASP A 154 -17.05 4.44 -5.59
N LEU A 155 -15.88 3.80 -5.48
CA LEU A 155 -14.74 4.29 -4.71
C LEU A 155 -13.44 4.07 -5.49
N ILE A 156 -12.61 5.10 -5.52
CA ILE A 156 -11.22 5.02 -5.98
C ILE A 156 -10.31 5.28 -4.78
N VAL A 157 -9.29 4.45 -4.58
CA VAL A 157 -8.25 4.63 -3.58
C VAL A 157 -6.89 4.52 -4.23
N SER A 158 -5.89 5.21 -3.68
CA SER A 158 -4.51 5.10 -4.13
C SER A 158 -3.53 5.54 -3.06
N ASN A 159 -2.42 4.83 -2.94
CA ASN A 159 -1.19 5.31 -2.31
C ASN A 159 -0.11 5.43 -3.40
N PRO A 160 -0.08 6.55 -4.16
CA PRO A 160 0.82 6.72 -5.28
C PRO A 160 2.23 7.12 -4.82
N PRO A 161 3.26 7.04 -5.68
CA PRO A 161 4.56 7.63 -5.39
C PRO A 161 4.43 9.15 -5.28
N TYR A 162 4.76 9.70 -4.10
CA TYR A 162 4.58 11.11 -3.77
C TYR A 162 5.87 11.79 -3.26
N ILE A 163 7.00 11.08 -3.24
CA ILE A 163 8.28 11.65 -2.82
C ILE A 163 8.90 12.38 -4.02
N ALA A 164 9.31 13.63 -3.83
CA ALA A 164 9.99 14.38 -4.86
C ALA A 164 11.34 13.72 -5.23
N ARG A 165 11.72 13.77 -6.51
CA ARG A 165 12.94 13.14 -7.04
C ARG A 165 14.21 13.52 -6.29
N GLU A 166 14.31 14.77 -5.88
CA GLU A 166 15.49 15.36 -5.20
C GLU A 166 15.46 15.16 -3.67
N ASP A 167 14.45 14.46 -3.13
CA ASP A 167 14.34 14.27 -1.69
C ASP A 167 15.44 13.32 -1.17
N ALA A 168 16.24 13.83 -0.23
CA ALA A 168 17.35 13.10 0.37
C ALA A 168 16.92 11.82 1.11
N HIS A 169 15.65 11.71 1.53
CA HIS A 169 15.12 10.52 2.19
C HIS A 169 15.12 9.28 1.28
N LEU A 170 15.05 9.45 -0.04
CA LEU A 170 15.13 8.33 -1.00
C LEU A 170 16.41 7.50 -0.86
N ALA A 171 17.51 8.11 -0.39
CA ALA A 171 18.80 7.45 -0.18
C ALA A 171 19.00 6.94 1.26
N GLN A 172 17.98 7.03 2.14
CA GLN A 172 18.12 6.75 3.56
C GLN A 172 17.27 5.55 4.01
N GLY A 173 17.71 4.92 5.09
CA GLY A 173 16.97 3.85 5.77
C GLY A 173 16.56 2.71 4.86
N ASP A 174 15.33 2.26 5.03
CA ASP A 174 14.73 1.16 4.27
C ASP A 174 14.36 1.57 2.83
N LEU A 175 14.10 2.89 2.56
CA LEU A 175 13.68 3.39 1.25
C LEU A 175 14.64 3.06 0.11
N ARG A 176 15.95 3.04 0.38
CA ARG A 176 16.99 2.72 -0.61
C ARG A 176 16.93 1.28 -1.15
N PHE A 177 16.17 0.40 -0.51
CA PHE A 177 15.97 -1.00 -0.92
C PHE A 177 14.61 -1.22 -1.60
N GLU A 178 13.73 -0.24 -1.52
CA GLU A 178 12.39 -0.32 -2.10
C GLU A 178 12.38 0.14 -3.57
N PRO A 179 11.44 -0.35 -4.39
CA PRO A 179 11.44 0.01 -5.81
C PRO A 179 11.22 1.51 -5.97
N ARG A 180 12.13 2.17 -6.67
CA ARG A 180 12.13 3.62 -6.82
C ARG A 180 10.81 4.16 -7.40
N GLY A 181 10.22 3.45 -8.39
CA GLY A 181 8.94 3.83 -8.98
C GLY A 181 7.74 3.74 -8.04
N ALA A 182 7.87 3.07 -6.88
CA ALA A 182 6.85 3.07 -5.84
C ALA A 182 7.02 4.21 -4.82
N LEU A 183 8.14 4.95 -4.88
CA LEU A 183 8.48 6.02 -3.94
C LEU A 183 8.33 7.40 -4.56
N THR A 184 8.82 7.59 -5.79
CA THR A 184 8.89 8.89 -6.46
C THR A 184 8.26 8.84 -7.85
N ASP A 185 7.59 9.92 -8.21
CA ASP A 185 7.08 10.17 -9.56
C ASP A 185 8.16 10.75 -10.51
N GLU A 186 9.41 10.78 -10.06
CA GLU A 186 10.58 11.35 -10.76
C GLU A 186 10.45 12.85 -11.08
N ASN A 187 9.54 13.57 -10.40
CA ASN A 187 9.30 15.00 -10.52
C ASN A 187 9.26 15.66 -9.13
N ASP A 188 8.23 16.42 -8.86
CA ASP A 188 7.99 17.16 -7.62
C ASP A 188 7.18 16.40 -6.55
N GLY A 189 6.80 15.15 -6.84
CA GLY A 189 5.96 14.32 -5.98
C GLY A 189 4.46 14.57 -6.13
N LEU A 190 4.04 15.44 -7.07
CA LEU A 190 2.63 15.77 -7.31
C LEU A 190 2.09 15.23 -8.63
N ALA A 191 2.95 14.78 -9.55
CA ALA A 191 2.54 14.36 -10.89
C ALA A 191 1.61 13.13 -10.85
N ALA A 192 1.90 12.13 -10.01
CA ALA A 192 1.03 10.97 -9.84
C ALA A 192 -0.31 11.38 -9.23
N LEU A 193 -0.31 12.20 -8.18
CA LEU A 193 -1.52 12.74 -7.55
C LEU A 193 -2.39 13.51 -8.53
N ALA A 194 -1.78 14.38 -9.37
CA ALA A 194 -2.48 15.15 -10.39
C ALA A 194 -3.14 14.26 -11.44
N ARG A 195 -2.42 13.22 -11.91
CA ARG A 195 -2.94 12.27 -12.90
C ARG A 195 -4.12 11.46 -12.35
N ILE A 196 -4.00 11.00 -11.10
CA ILE A 196 -5.06 10.23 -10.43
C ILE A 196 -6.28 11.13 -10.19
N ALA A 197 -6.10 12.31 -9.62
CA ALA A 197 -7.20 13.25 -9.38
C ALA A 197 -7.91 13.65 -10.68
N GLY A 198 -7.15 13.99 -11.73
CA GLY A 198 -7.70 14.42 -13.03
C GLY A 198 -8.48 13.32 -13.75
N GLY A 199 -8.10 12.06 -13.61
CA GLY A 199 -8.80 10.93 -14.24
C GLY A 199 -10.02 10.44 -13.46
N ALA A 200 -10.14 10.76 -12.17
CA ALA A 200 -11.15 10.23 -11.29
C ALA A 200 -12.61 10.54 -11.74
N PRO A 201 -12.98 11.78 -12.17
CA PRO A 201 -14.37 12.06 -12.58
C PRO A 201 -14.84 11.20 -13.75
N GLY A 202 -13.93 10.86 -14.68
CA GLY A 202 -14.24 9.98 -15.81
C GLY A 202 -14.42 8.51 -15.41
N ARG A 203 -14.10 8.13 -14.19
CA ARG A 203 -14.14 6.75 -13.69
C ARG A 203 -15.01 6.54 -12.45
N LEU A 204 -15.49 7.61 -11.82
CA LEU A 204 -16.43 7.54 -10.73
C LEU A 204 -17.89 7.41 -11.23
N LEU A 205 -18.70 6.69 -10.49
CA LEU A 205 -20.15 6.74 -10.57
C LEU A 205 -20.66 8.03 -9.91
N PRO A 206 -21.85 8.54 -10.27
CA PRO A 206 -22.46 9.66 -9.56
C PRO A 206 -22.56 9.40 -8.06
N GLY A 207 -22.06 10.34 -7.23
CA GLY A 207 -21.94 10.18 -5.78
C GLY A 207 -20.82 9.25 -5.33
N GLY A 208 -19.95 8.84 -6.24
CA GLY A 208 -18.74 8.09 -5.92
C GLY A 208 -17.67 8.97 -5.27
N ALA A 209 -16.68 8.35 -4.64
CA ALA A 209 -15.63 9.03 -3.90
C ALA A 209 -14.22 8.62 -4.36
N ILE A 210 -13.27 9.50 -4.14
CA ILE A 210 -11.84 9.19 -4.24
C ILE A 210 -11.13 9.56 -2.96
N TRP A 211 -10.14 8.73 -2.56
CA TRP A 211 -9.20 9.02 -1.48
C TRP A 211 -7.79 8.66 -1.91
N MET A 212 -6.83 9.57 -1.68
CA MET A 212 -5.42 9.39 -2.02
C MET A 212 -4.54 9.68 -0.81
N GLU A 213 -3.55 8.83 -0.56
CA GLU A 213 -2.46 9.12 0.35
C GLU A 213 -1.49 10.13 -0.29
N HIS A 214 -0.84 10.95 0.53
CA HIS A 214 0.13 11.94 0.11
C HIS A 214 1.15 12.24 1.22
N GLY A 215 2.22 12.94 0.89
CA GLY A 215 3.22 13.40 1.84
C GLY A 215 2.66 14.33 2.91
N TRP A 216 3.37 14.42 4.03
CA TRP A 216 2.96 15.18 5.22
C TRP A 216 2.72 16.68 4.95
N ASP A 217 3.33 17.24 3.94
CA ASP A 217 3.27 18.65 3.53
C ASP A 217 2.45 18.88 2.25
N GLN A 218 1.89 17.82 1.65
CA GLN A 218 1.21 17.89 0.35
C GLN A 218 -0.32 18.02 0.44
N ALA A 219 -0.91 18.05 1.62
CA ALA A 219 -2.37 18.02 1.79
C ALA A 219 -3.10 19.17 1.06
N GLU A 220 -2.57 20.39 1.09
CA GLU A 220 -3.18 21.53 0.39
C GLU A 220 -3.11 21.35 -1.14
N ALA A 221 -1.96 20.91 -1.66
CA ALA A 221 -1.78 20.63 -3.09
C ALA A 221 -2.71 19.51 -3.55
N ALA A 222 -2.82 18.41 -2.79
CA ALA A 222 -3.73 17.31 -3.10
C ALA A 222 -5.20 17.77 -3.13
N ARG A 223 -5.63 18.58 -2.16
CA ARG A 223 -6.98 19.18 -2.18
C ARG A 223 -7.21 20.11 -3.36
N ALA A 224 -6.20 20.88 -3.75
CA ALA A 224 -6.29 21.76 -4.92
C ALA A 224 -6.48 20.94 -6.20
N LEU A 225 -5.71 19.87 -6.41
CA LEU A 225 -5.84 18.97 -7.54
C LEU A 225 -7.23 18.32 -7.62
N LEU A 226 -7.77 17.86 -6.51
CA LEU A 226 -9.11 17.26 -6.43
C LEU A 226 -10.20 18.28 -6.80
N ARG A 227 -10.10 19.54 -6.31
CA ARG A 227 -11.06 20.61 -6.67
C ARG A 227 -10.96 20.99 -8.13
N GLN A 228 -9.74 21.09 -8.69
CA GLN A 228 -9.53 21.36 -10.12
C GLN A 228 -10.14 20.27 -11.00
N ALA A 229 -10.13 19.03 -10.53
CA ALA A 229 -10.78 17.91 -11.20
C ALA A 229 -12.32 17.94 -11.12
N GLY A 230 -12.92 18.89 -10.39
CA GLY A 230 -14.38 19.03 -10.26
C GLY A 230 -14.99 18.23 -9.10
N LEU A 231 -14.17 17.69 -8.22
CA LEU A 231 -14.68 16.98 -7.03
C LEU A 231 -15.16 17.98 -5.96
N ARG A 232 -16.18 17.57 -5.21
CA ARG A 232 -16.85 18.36 -4.18
C ARG A 232 -16.53 17.85 -2.78
N GLU A 233 -16.81 18.66 -1.76
CA GLU A 233 -16.59 18.33 -0.34
C GLU A 233 -15.15 17.85 -0.05
N VAL A 234 -14.20 18.42 -0.80
CA VAL A 234 -12.79 18.02 -0.73
C VAL A 234 -12.18 18.36 0.63
N HIS A 235 -11.68 17.35 1.32
CA HIS A 235 -11.05 17.49 2.64
C HIS A 235 -9.95 16.46 2.85
N SER A 236 -9.19 16.63 3.92
CA SER A 236 -8.14 15.69 4.34
C SER A 236 -8.50 15.04 5.67
N ARG A 237 -7.92 13.86 5.90
CA ARG A 237 -7.97 13.17 7.19
C ARG A 237 -6.57 13.07 7.78
N ARG A 238 -6.50 13.04 9.11
CA ARG A 238 -5.26 13.00 9.87
C ARG A 238 -4.99 11.60 10.38
N ASP A 239 -3.71 11.24 10.41
CA ASP A 239 -3.22 10.06 11.11
C ASP A 239 -3.27 10.23 12.64
N LEU A 240 -2.85 9.20 13.38
CA LEU A 240 -2.80 9.24 14.85
C LEU A 240 -1.81 10.26 15.42
N ALA A 241 -0.84 10.72 14.62
CA ALA A 241 0.08 11.79 14.99
C ALA A 241 -0.50 13.18 14.71
N GLY A 242 -1.71 13.28 14.15
CA GLY A 242 -2.37 14.54 13.80
C GLY A 242 -1.91 15.14 12.48
N ILE A 243 -1.17 14.39 11.66
CA ILE A 243 -0.66 14.83 10.35
C ILE A 243 -1.68 14.45 9.27
N GLU A 244 -1.99 15.39 8.36
CA GLU A 244 -2.85 15.11 7.21
C GLU A 244 -2.13 14.13 6.26
N ARG A 245 -2.71 12.94 6.06
CA ARG A 245 -2.11 11.85 5.27
C ARG A 245 -2.90 11.45 4.05
N ILE A 246 -4.20 11.63 4.09
CA ILE A 246 -5.06 11.31 2.96
C ILE A 246 -5.96 12.49 2.64
N SER A 247 -6.22 12.72 1.36
CA SER A 247 -7.18 13.70 0.87
C SER A 247 -8.16 13.05 -0.09
N GLY A 248 -9.39 13.48 -0.05
CA GLY A 248 -10.44 12.93 -0.88
C GLY A 248 -11.60 13.90 -1.14
N GLY A 249 -12.52 13.45 -1.97
CA GLY A 249 -13.74 14.21 -2.34
C GLY A 249 -14.71 13.32 -3.11
N TYR A 250 -15.84 13.91 -3.51
CA TYR A 250 -16.97 13.21 -4.12
C TYR A 250 -17.29 13.80 -5.51
N LEU A 251 -17.78 12.95 -6.42
CA LEU A 251 -18.23 13.36 -7.73
C LEU A 251 -19.64 13.99 -7.67
#